data_bf132e63eb1d17eeda3d28c43b9b9f76
#
_entry.id   bf132e63eb1d17eeda3d28c43b9b9f76
#
_cell.length_a   1.000
_cell.length_b   1.000
_cell.length_c   1.000
_cell.angle_alpha   90.00
_cell.angle_beta   90.00
_cell.angle_gamma   90.00
#
_symmetry.space_group_name_H-M   'P 1'
#
loop_
_entity.id
_entity.type
_entity.pdbx_description
1 polymer ?
#
loop_
_entity_poly.entity_id
_entity_poly.type
_entity_poly.pdbx_seq_one_letter_code
_entity_poly.pdbx_strand_id
1 'polypeptide(L)'
;MSRLRFVVVAVVGCSDPPTVPPDAEVLPSVMPDRLSETGMYSDIRGKTLSARLVEFTPANVLWSDGAEKHRWYQLPPGGMIDSTDMDHWLFPVGTKFFKEFALDGKRLETRLIWRVADTGNREVDTLVGSFVWNDTETDAEFVKDGADNLRGTQHDAPAADACWKCHVGEVGHALGMSALQLGDVSALPLSSPPPPGTSYAAPNPALGYLHANCGHCHNPSGSAWADSRMVLRLDVGERDAATTQLVQTTVGVGLEQWIDHGFAYRIVAGDPAQSAAFYRMTQRTMQVQMPPLATERTDDTGIALLQTWIQSL
;
A
#
# COMPACT_ATOMS: atom_id res chain seq x y z
N MET A 1 39.61 -3.30 -67.72
CA MET A 1 38.37 -3.51 -66.93
C MET A 1 38.56 -2.82 -65.59
N SER A 2 38.07 -1.59 -65.48
CA SER A 2 38.20 -0.74 -64.28
C SER A 2 37.01 -1.01 -63.34
N ARG A 3 37.26 -1.43 -62.10
CA ARG A 3 36.20 -1.64 -61.10
C ARG A 3 36.01 -0.34 -60.29
N LEU A 4 34.87 0.30 -60.49
CA LEU A 4 34.43 1.44 -59.70
C LEU A 4 33.98 0.94 -58.29
N ARG A 5 34.62 1.45 -57.24
CA ARG A 5 34.20 1.20 -55.85
C ARG A 5 33.32 2.36 -55.37
N PHE A 6 32.06 2.09 -55.06
CA PHE A 6 31.17 3.01 -54.40
C PHE A 6 31.47 3.00 -52.90
N VAL A 7 31.79 4.17 -52.35
CA VAL A 7 31.87 4.40 -50.90
C VAL A 7 30.48 4.88 -50.46
N VAL A 8 29.81 4.11 -49.66
CA VAL A 8 28.56 4.54 -48.98
C VAL A 8 28.97 5.25 -47.70
N VAL A 9 28.75 6.53 -47.63
CA VAL A 9 28.90 7.33 -46.40
C VAL A 9 27.56 7.22 -45.65
N ALA A 10 27.57 6.51 -44.52
CA ALA A 10 26.45 6.53 -43.61
C ALA A 10 26.45 7.83 -42.81
N VAL A 11 25.46 8.68 -43.05
CA VAL A 11 25.19 9.85 -42.19
C VAL A 11 24.52 9.36 -40.92
N VAL A 12 25.25 9.35 -39.82
CA VAL A 12 24.68 9.14 -38.48
C VAL A 12 23.94 10.44 -38.11
N GLY A 13 22.62 10.40 -38.19
CA GLY A 13 21.79 11.50 -37.70
C GLY A 13 21.93 11.58 -36.17
N CYS A 14 22.44 12.70 -35.68
CA CYS A 14 22.29 13.06 -34.26
C CYS A 14 20.79 13.28 -34.00
N SER A 15 20.15 12.36 -33.31
CA SER A 15 18.84 12.63 -32.72
C SER A 15 19.02 13.64 -31.59
N ASP A 16 18.33 14.77 -31.67
CA ASP A 16 18.27 15.73 -30.56
C ASP A 16 17.81 15.02 -29.29
N PRO A 17 18.37 15.37 -28.14
CA PRO A 17 17.89 14.83 -26.87
C PRO A 17 16.39 15.18 -26.70
N PRO A 18 15.58 14.28 -26.11
CA PRO A 18 14.16 14.55 -25.94
C PRO A 18 13.97 15.86 -25.18
N THR A 19 13.27 16.80 -25.79
CA THR A 19 12.90 18.07 -25.15
C THR A 19 11.97 17.79 -23.99
N VAL A 20 12.41 18.08 -22.76
CA VAL A 20 11.56 18.02 -21.58
C VAL A 20 10.44 19.05 -21.76
N PRO A 21 9.16 18.68 -21.61
CA PRO A 21 8.06 19.64 -21.68
C PRO A 21 8.29 20.78 -20.68
N PRO A 22 7.93 22.04 -21.02
CA PRO A 22 8.16 23.20 -20.15
C PRO A 22 7.47 23.11 -18.78
N ASP A 23 6.52 22.19 -18.61
CA ASP A 23 5.76 21.97 -17.37
C ASP A 23 6.17 20.67 -16.63
N ALA A 24 7.31 20.06 -16.99
CA ALA A 24 7.77 18.88 -16.29
C ALA A 24 8.17 19.26 -14.84
N GLU A 25 7.46 18.72 -13.87
CA GLU A 25 7.79 18.86 -12.45
C GLU A 25 9.20 18.34 -12.21
N VAL A 26 10.07 19.15 -11.62
CA VAL A 26 11.39 18.70 -11.17
C VAL A 26 11.17 17.82 -9.94
N LEU A 27 11.47 16.53 -10.09
CA LEU A 27 11.27 15.57 -9.02
C LEU A 27 12.43 15.66 -8.00
N PRO A 28 12.11 15.62 -6.68
CA PRO A 28 13.13 15.71 -5.65
C PRO A 28 13.90 14.39 -5.52
N SER A 29 15.14 14.46 -5.06
CA SER A 29 15.96 13.30 -4.69
C SER A 29 15.86 12.95 -3.20
N VAL A 30 15.26 13.83 -2.39
CA VAL A 30 15.07 13.66 -0.96
C VAL A 30 13.64 14.10 -0.58
N MET A 31 13.12 13.56 0.52
CA MET A 31 11.82 13.99 1.05
C MET A 31 11.88 15.45 1.44
N PRO A 32 10.91 16.30 1.04
CA PRO A 32 10.80 17.67 1.52
C PRO A 32 10.65 17.73 3.05
N ASP A 33 11.10 18.83 3.66
CA ASP A 33 11.02 19.00 5.12
C ASP A 33 9.59 19.27 5.60
N ARG A 34 8.74 19.84 4.73
CA ARG A 34 7.36 20.24 5.06
C ARG A 34 6.33 19.68 4.10
N LEU A 35 5.16 19.37 4.64
CA LEU A 35 4.02 18.89 3.83
C LEU A 35 3.56 19.93 2.81
N SER A 36 3.63 21.23 3.16
CA SER A 36 3.34 22.33 2.23
C SER A 36 4.19 22.33 0.96
N GLU A 37 5.37 21.72 0.98
CA GLU A 37 6.31 21.64 -0.16
C GLU A 37 6.03 20.45 -1.09
N THR A 38 5.13 19.54 -0.70
CA THR A 38 4.83 18.31 -1.46
C THR A 38 3.82 18.50 -2.60
N GLY A 39 3.14 19.66 -2.62
CA GLY A 39 2.06 19.94 -3.56
C GLY A 39 0.72 19.26 -3.22
N MET A 40 0.57 18.72 -2.01
CA MET A 40 -0.72 18.20 -1.52
C MET A 40 -1.74 19.33 -1.38
N TYR A 41 -1.32 20.47 -0.87
CA TYR A 41 -2.18 21.64 -0.65
C TYR A 41 -1.80 22.78 -1.60
N SER A 42 -2.79 23.47 -2.14
CA SER A 42 -2.63 24.79 -2.75
C SER A 42 -2.59 25.89 -1.67
N ASP A 43 -3.28 25.67 -0.54
CA ASP A 43 -3.20 26.46 0.69
C ASP A 43 -3.34 25.53 1.90
N ILE A 44 -2.22 25.19 2.55
CA ILE A 44 -2.21 24.27 3.68
C ILE A 44 -2.86 24.89 4.94
N ARG A 45 -2.76 26.21 5.11
CA ARG A 45 -3.40 26.90 6.25
C ARG A 45 -4.91 26.93 6.11
N GLY A 46 -5.41 27.19 4.92
CA GLY A 46 -6.83 27.13 4.58
C GLY A 46 -7.34 25.72 4.33
N LYS A 47 -6.48 24.69 4.39
CA LYS A 47 -6.80 23.28 4.09
C LYS A 47 -7.36 23.07 2.68
N THR A 48 -6.97 23.94 1.74
CA THR A 48 -7.36 23.80 0.34
C THR A 48 -6.44 22.82 -0.35
N LEU A 49 -6.95 21.65 -0.69
CA LEU A 49 -6.21 20.63 -1.42
C LEU A 49 -5.88 21.07 -2.85
N SER A 50 -4.81 20.51 -3.41
CA SER A 50 -4.51 20.67 -4.82
C SER A 50 -5.64 20.08 -5.67
N ALA A 51 -6.06 20.80 -6.71
CA ALA A 51 -7.08 20.33 -7.66
C ALA A 51 -6.66 19.09 -8.47
N ARG A 52 -5.38 18.70 -8.40
CA ARG A 52 -4.83 17.49 -9.06
C ARG A 52 -5.00 16.22 -8.24
N LEU A 53 -5.38 16.33 -6.97
CA LEU A 53 -5.59 15.19 -6.09
C LEU A 53 -6.94 14.53 -6.38
N VAL A 54 -6.92 13.20 -6.41
CA VAL A 54 -8.12 12.37 -6.51
C VAL A 54 -8.24 11.56 -5.23
N GLU A 55 -9.34 11.75 -4.52
CA GLU A 55 -9.62 10.98 -3.30
C GLU A 55 -10.06 9.56 -3.66
N PHE A 56 -9.68 8.58 -2.83
CA PHE A 56 -10.13 7.21 -2.94
C PHE A 56 -10.32 6.55 -1.58
N THR A 57 -11.23 5.60 -1.52
CA THR A 57 -11.50 4.82 -0.31
C THR A 57 -11.46 3.34 -0.65
N PRO A 58 -10.54 2.55 -0.05
CA PRO A 58 -10.53 1.11 -0.22
C PRO A 58 -11.78 0.45 0.34
N ALA A 59 -12.26 -0.60 -0.34
CA ALA A 59 -13.42 -1.38 0.10
C ALA A 59 -13.19 -2.05 1.47
N ASN A 60 -11.95 -2.49 1.72
CA ASN A 60 -11.54 -3.03 3.00
C ASN A 60 -10.43 -2.14 3.58
N VAL A 61 -10.71 -1.54 4.73
CA VAL A 61 -9.83 -0.53 5.34
C VAL A 61 -8.80 -1.21 6.24
N LEU A 62 -7.52 -0.87 6.07
CA LEU A 62 -6.47 -1.26 7.00
C LEU A 62 -6.71 -0.59 8.36
N TRP A 63 -6.73 -1.40 9.44
CA TRP A 63 -6.86 -0.94 10.82
C TRP A 63 -5.67 -0.08 11.25
N SER A 64 -5.91 0.95 12.02
CA SER A 64 -4.88 1.85 12.58
C SER A 64 -5.41 2.50 13.85
N ASP A 65 -5.65 1.71 14.90
CA ASP A 65 -6.05 2.12 16.25
C ASP A 65 -7.28 3.03 16.34
N GLY A 66 -8.21 2.89 15.37
CA GLY A 66 -9.42 3.68 15.28
C GLY A 66 -9.24 5.05 14.61
N ALA A 67 -8.05 5.40 14.15
CA ALA A 67 -7.85 6.66 13.42
C ALA A 67 -8.67 6.72 12.13
N GLU A 68 -9.30 7.86 11.89
CA GLU A 68 -9.91 8.22 10.61
C GLU A 68 -8.82 8.36 9.54
N LYS A 69 -9.14 7.98 8.30
CA LYS A 69 -8.15 7.98 7.22
C LYS A 69 -8.74 8.53 5.94
N HIS A 70 -8.09 9.57 5.41
CA HIS A 70 -8.32 10.07 4.07
C HIS A 70 -7.15 9.70 3.16
N ARG A 71 -7.42 9.40 1.89
CA ARG A 71 -6.41 8.97 0.94
C ARG A 71 -6.59 9.64 -0.39
N TRP A 72 -5.50 10.12 -0.94
CA TRP A 72 -5.48 10.74 -2.26
C TRP A 72 -4.31 10.20 -3.08
N TYR A 73 -4.50 10.18 -4.37
CA TYR A 73 -3.41 10.01 -5.31
C TYR A 73 -3.36 11.18 -6.28
N GLN A 74 -2.19 11.37 -6.86
CA GLN A 74 -1.95 12.32 -7.93
C GLN A 74 -1.04 11.64 -8.94
N LEU A 75 -1.48 11.54 -10.21
CA LEU A 75 -0.64 11.12 -11.31
C LEU A 75 0.06 12.34 -11.95
N PRO A 76 1.21 12.14 -12.61
CA PRO A 76 1.80 13.18 -13.46
C PRO A 76 0.83 13.51 -14.61
N PRO A 77 0.94 14.69 -15.25
CA PRO A 77 0.11 15.05 -16.39
C PRO A 77 0.17 13.99 -17.50
N GLY A 78 -0.99 13.50 -17.93
CA GLY A 78 -1.09 12.43 -18.94
C GLY A 78 -0.63 11.05 -18.48
N GLY A 79 -0.31 10.89 -17.20
CA GLY A 79 0.13 9.61 -16.63
C GLY A 79 -0.99 8.56 -16.64
N MET A 80 -0.63 7.34 -16.97
CA MET A 80 -1.51 6.17 -16.92
C MET A 80 -0.96 5.14 -15.94
N ILE A 81 -1.87 4.46 -15.25
CA ILE A 81 -1.54 3.33 -14.38
C ILE A 81 -1.32 2.12 -15.28
N ASP A 82 -0.15 1.48 -15.23
CA ASP A 82 0.05 0.21 -15.91
C ASP A 82 -0.74 -0.87 -15.17
N SER A 83 -1.80 -1.33 -15.84
CA SER A 83 -2.74 -2.34 -15.38
C SER A 83 -2.71 -3.59 -16.26
N THR A 84 -1.59 -3.85 -16.94
CA THR A 84 -1.38 -5.06 -17.74
C THR A 84 -1.54 -6.32 -16.86
N ASP A 85 -1.08 -6.25 -15.62
CA ASP A 85 -1.44 -7.17 -14.55
C ASP A 85 -2.43 -6.45 -13.61
N MET A 86 -3.69 -6.93 -13.55
CA MET A 86 -4.74 -6.29 -12.78
C MET A 86 -4.53 -6.43 -11.26
N ASP A 87 -3.75 -7.40 -10.82
CA ASP A 87 -3.39 -7.61 -9.43
C ASP A 87 -2.16 -6.81 -8.99
N HIS A 88 -1.33 -6.34 -9.96
CA HIS A 88 -0.04 -5.71 -9.69
C HIS A 88 0.14 -4.42 -10.52
N TRP A 89 -0.55 -3.36 -10.13
CA TRP A 89 -0.45 -2.08 -10.81
C TRP A 89 0.90 -1.41 -10.62
N LEU A 90 1.43 -0.83 -11.71
CA LEU A 90 2.58 0.04 -11.67
C LEU A 90 2.16 1.48 -11.95
N PHE A 91 2.74 2.40 -11.22
CA PHE A 91 2.42 3.82 -11.31
C PHE A 91 3.55 4.58 -12.02
N PRO A 92 3.24 5.57 -12.88
CA PRO A 92 4.27 6.34 -13.57
C PRO A 92 5.12 7.17 -12.61
N VAL A 93 6.35 7.47 -13.02
CA VAL A 93 7.24 8.40 -12.29
C VAL A 93 6.54 9.77 -12.15
N GLY A 94 6.60 10.36 -10.97
CA GLY A 94 5.86 11.58 -10.60
C GLY A 94 4.57 11.31 -9.82
N THR A 95 4.15 10.04 -9.68
CA THR A 95 2.97 9.68 -8.89
C THR A 95 3.19 9.91 -7.40
N LYS A 96 2.18 10.49 -6.74
CA LYS A 96 2.13 10.71 -5.29
C LYS A 96 0.90 10.02 -4.70
N PHE A 97 1.08 9.42 -3.52
CA PHE A 97 0.00 8.93 -2.68
C PHE A 97 0.10 9.58 -1.33
N PHE A 98 -1.01 10.18 -0.87
CA PHE A 98 -1.13 10.77 0.45
C PHE A 98 -2.13 9.98 1.28
N LYS A 99 -1.80 9.79 2.56
CA LYS A 99 -2.70 9.18 3.53
C LYS A 99 -2.65 9.98 4.82
N GLU A 100 -3.73 10.71 5.09
CA GLU A 100 -3.91 11.47 6.32
C GLU A 100 -4.54 10.60 7.40
N PHE A 101 -4.07 10.74 8.62
CA PHE A 101 -4.65 10.13 9.81
C PHE A 101 -5.14 11.23 10.74
N ALA A 102 -6.36 11.07 11.22
CA ALA A 102 -6.98 11.97 12.21
C ALA A 102 -7.62 11.17 13.34
N LEU A 103 -7.68 11.74 14.53
CA LEU A 103 -8.35 11.18 15.68
C LEU A 103 -9.03 12.30 16.46
N ASP A 104 -10.30 12.12 16.81
CA ASP A 104 -11.09 13.12 17.51
C ASP A 104 -11.07 14.51 16.84
N GLY A 105 -11.13 14.52 15.51
CA GLY A 105 -11.12 15.73 14.70
C GLY A 105 -9.78 16.44 14.60
N LYS A 106 -8.69 15.86 15.11
CA LYS A 106 -7.33 16.39 15.03
C LYS A 106 -6.52 15.62 14.02
N ARG A 107 -5.87 16.31 13.06
CA ARG A 107 -4.87 15.68 12.17
C ARG A 107 -3.64 15.31 12.96
N LEU A 108 -3.22 14.06 12.84
CA LEU A 108 -2.03 13.53 13.52
C LEU A 108 -0.83 13.51 12.58
N GLU A 109 -0.95 12.80 11.47
CA GLU A 109 0.10 12.69 10.46
C GLU A 109 -0.49 12.62 9.05
N THR A 110 0.34 12.96 8.06
CA THR A 110 0.10 12.66 6.66
C THR A 110 1.29 11.92 6.10
N ARG A 111 1.08 10.69 5.61
CA ARG A 111 2.11 9.88 4.96
C ARG A 111 2.14 10.18 3.47
N LEU A 112 3.34 10.18 2.91
CA LEU A 112 3.58 10.35 1.48
C LEU A 112 4.39 9.18 0.94
N ILE A 113 3.94 8.67 -0.22
CA ILE A 113 4.73 7.84 -1.12
C ILE A 113 4.84 8.62 -2.43
N TRP A 114 6.06 8.86 -2.89
CA TRP A 114 6.31 9.61 -4.10
C TRP A 114 7.28 8.87 -5.00
N ARG A 115 6.80 8.40 -6.16
CA ARG A 115 7.65 7.76 -7.15
C ARG A 115 8.44 8.84 -7.91
N VAL A 116 9.74 8.88 -7.72
CA VAL A 116 10.62 9.96 -8.24
C VAL A 116 11.57 9.50 -9.35
N ALA A 117 11.79 8.18 -9.50
CA ALA A 117 12.65 7.62 -10.53
C ALA A 117 12.19 6.20 -10.93
N ASP A 118 12.90 5.59 -11.88
CA ASP A 118 12.68 4.21 -12.37
C ASP A 118 14.03 3.57 -12.71
N THR A 119 14.87 3.40 -11.69
CA THR A 119 16.21 2.82 -11.81
C THR A 119 16.24 1.33 -11.51
N GLY A 120 15.14 0.79 -10.97
CA GLY A 120 15.04 -0.57 -10.44
C GLY A 120 15.52 -0.69 -8.99
N ASN A 121 15.93 0.42 -8.37
CA ASN A 121 16.24 0.48 -6.95
C ASN A 121 15.14 1.26 -6.21
N ARG A 122 14.24 0.55 -5.51
CA ARG A 122 13.10 1.16 -4.82
C ARG A 122 13.47 2.29 -3.85
N GLU A 123 14.62 2.20 -3.19
CA GLU A 123 15.06 3.21 -2.21
C GLU A 123 15.49 4.52 -2.88
N VAL A 124 15.86 4.45 -4.17
CA VAL A 124 16.15 5.62 -5.01
C VAL A 124 14.90 6.07 -5.77
N ASP A 125 14.07 5.10 -6.18
CA ASP A 125 12.93 5.33 -7.07
C ASP A 125 11.71 5.88 -6.33
N THR A 126 11.64 5.66 -4.99
CA THR A 126 10.44 6.00 -4.23
C THR A 126 10.80 6.63 -2.88
N LEU A 127 10.38 7.86 -2.68
CA LEU A 127 10.43 8.52 -1.38
C LEU A 127 9.22 8.11 -0.55
N VAL A 128 9.45 7.73 0.71
CA VAL A 128 8.39 7.35 1.66
C VAL A 128 8.63 8.03 3.01
N GLY A 129 7.55 8.41 3.70
CA GLY A 129 7.67 8.91 5.07
C GLY A 129 6.42 9.61 5.58
N SER A 130 6.51 10.03 6.82
CA SER A 130 5.43 10.66 7.59
C SER A 130 5.74 12.12 7.86
N PHE A 131 4.72 12.96 7.75
CA PHE A 131 4.71 14.37 8.15
C PHE A 131 3.78 14.51 9.35
N VAL A 132 4.30 14.96 10.48
CA VAL A 132 3.54 15.15 11.72
C VAL A 132 2.99 16.58 11.79
N TRP A 133 1.67 16.71 11.98
CA TRP A 133 1.00 17.99 12.08
C TRP A 133 1.36 18.71 13.37
N ASN A 134 1.66 20.02 13.27
CA ASN A 134 1.83 20.86 14.45
C ASN A 134 0.47 21.11 15.16
N ASP A 135 0.53 21.57 16.41
CA ASP A 135 -0.67 21.75 17.27
C ASP A 135 -1.70 22.71 16.68
N THR A 136 -1.28 23.68 15.89
CA THR A 136 -2.16 24.66 15.23
C THR A 136 -2.62 24.21 13.86
N GLU A 137 -2.19 23.05 13.41
CA GLU A 137 -2.46 22.48 12.08
C GLU A 137 -2.16 23.45 10.91
N THR A 138 -1.15 24.30 11.07
CA THR A 138 -0.76 25.26 10.03
C THR A 138 0.19 24.64 9.01
N ASP A 139 0.92 23.58 9.38
CA ASP A 139 1.76 22.76 8.52
C ASP A 139 2.10 21.44 9.24
N ALA A 140 2.76 20.51 8.51
CA ALA A 140 3.30 19.28 9.07
C ALA A 140 4.77 19.11 8.68
N GLU A 141 5.58 18.55 9.59
CA GLU A 141 7.02 18.39 9.42
C GLU A 141 7.39 16.92 9.18
N PHE A 142 8.32 16.68 8.26
CA PHE A 142 8.82 15.34 7.97
C PHE A 142 9.60 14.78 9.17
N VAL A 143 9.23 13.58 9.61
CA VAL A 143 9.88 12.88 10.73
C VAL A 143 10.57 11.62 10.21
N LYS A 144 11.85 11.74 9.87
CA LYS A 144 12.63 10.63 9.31
C LYS A 144 12.69 9.42 10.26
N ASP A 145 12.90 9.67 11.54
CA ASP A 145 13.09 8.64 12.56
C ASP A 145 11.77 8.24 13.25
N GLY A 146 10.63 8.76 12.75
CA GLY A 146 9.31 8.56 13.35
C GLY A 146 9.06 9.46 14.55
N ALA A 147 7.87 9.32 15.14
CA ALA A 147 7.49 10.03 16.36
C ALA A 147 6.38 9.25 17.08
N ASP A 148 6.49 9.15 18.39
CA ASP A 148 5.57 8.39 19.22
C ASP A 148 4.49 9.29 19.84
N ASN A 149 3.32 8.72 20.13
CA ASN A 149 2.24 9.34 20.90
C ASN A 149 1.80 10.71 20.36
N LEU A 150 1.57 10.81 19.07
CA LEU A 150 1.29 12.07 18.38
C LEU A 150 0.15 12.84 19.04
N ARG A 151 0.43 14.10 19.37
CA ARG A 151 -0.54 15.05 19.94
C ARG A 151 -1.28 14.51 21.16
N GLY A 152 -0.59 13.67 21.97
CA GLY A 152 -1.11 13.07 23.20
C GLY A 152 -2.05 11.88 23.00
N THR A 153 -2.08 11.31 21.82
CA THR A 153 -2.77 10.04 21.50
C THR A 153 -1.78 8.86 21.58
N GLN A 154 -2.27 7.63 21.40
CA GLN A 154 -1.41 6.44 21.25
C GLN A 154 -0.98 6.21 19.80
N HIS A 155 -1.31 7.12 18.88
CA HIS A 155 -0.95 6.98 17.47
C HIS A 155 0.50 7.39 17.24
N ASP A 156 1.26 6.52 16.57
CA ASP A 156 2.66 6.72 16.22
C ASP A 156 2.86 6.94 14.74
N ALA A 157 3.75 7.87 14.38
CA ALA A 157 4.28 7.97 13.04
C ALA A 157 5.50 7.04 12.91
N PRO A 158 5.51 6.08 11.98
CA PRO A 158 6.65 5.19 11.80
C PRO A 158 7.86 5.94 11.23
N ALA A 159 9.05 5.44 11.55
CA ALA A 159 10.27 5.85 10.85
C ALA A 159 10.18 5.52 9.36
N ALA A 160 10.84 6.31 8.52
CA ALA A 160 10.74 6.19 7.06
C ALA A 160 11.17 4.80 6.53
N ASP A 161 12.20 4.19 7.13
CA ASP A 161 12.65 2.84 6.77
C ASP A 161 11.63 1.74 7.16
N ALA A 162 10.87 1.96 8.25
CA ALA A 162 9.83 1.04 8.69
C ALA A 162 8.64 0.95 7.70
N CYS A 163 8.42 1.96 6.86
CA CYS A 163 7.38 1.93 5.82
C CYS A 163 7.54 0.71 4.91
N TRP A 164 8.77 0.33 4.60
CA TRP A 164 9.05 -0.80 3.72
C TRP A 164 8.63 -2.16 4.28
N LYS A 165 8.45 -2.30 5.59
CA LYS A 165 7.95 -3.55 6.17
C LYS A 165 6.56 -3.94 5.65
N CYS A 166 5.73 -2.94 5.33
CA CYS A 166 4.40 -3.12 4.75
C CYS A 166 4.38 -2.92 3.22
N HIS A 167 5.10 -1.92 2.71
CA HIS A 167 4.98 -1.48 1.32
C HIS A 167 5.80 -2.30 0.31
N VAL A 168 6.74 -3.13 0.77
CA VAL A 168 7.55 -3.99 -0.11
C VAL A 168 6.74 -5.09 -0.79
N GLY A 169 5.69 -5.57 -0.14
CA GLY A 169 4.84 -6.64 -0.67
C GLY A 169 3.88 -6.23 -1.79
N GLU A 170 3.79 -4.94 -2.08
CA GLU A 170 3.01 -4.39 -3.18
C GLU A 170 3.94 -3.86 -4.27
N VAL A 171 3.76 -4.33 -5.50
CA VAL A 171 4.65 -3.98 -6.64
C VAL A 171 4.66 -2.47 -6.89
N GLY A 172 3.51 -1.82 -6.83
CA GLY A 172 3.39 -0.35 -6.94
C GLY A 172 3.55 0.40 -5.63
N HIS A 173 3.85 -0.29 -4.52
CA HIS A 173 4.02 0.25 -3.17
C HIS A 173 2.81 0.99 -2.57
N ALA A 174 1.66 1.00 -3.23
CA ALA A 174 0.46 1.75 -2.83
C ALA A 174 -0.59 0.84 -2.19
N LEU A 175 -0.59 0.73 -0.86
CA LEU A 175 -1.58 -0.08 -0.13
C LEU A 175 -3.00 0.47 -0.30
N GLY A 176 -3.94 -0.41 -0.66
CA GLY A 176 -5.34 -0.07 -0.87
C GLY A 176 -5.66 0.55 -2.23
N MET A 177 -4.67 0.76 -3.10
CA MET A 177 -4.85 1.23 -4.47
C MET A 177 -4.68 0.07 -5.45
N SER A 178 -5.68 -0.81 -5.53
CA SER A 178 -5.72 -1.97 -6.42
C SER A 178 -7.16 -2.22 -6.89
N ALA A 179 -7.33 -3.04 -7.93
CA ALA A 179 -8.64 -3.34 -8.49
C ALA A 179 -9.58 -3.94 -7.43
N LEU A 180 -9.10 -4.91 -6.64
CA LEU A 180 -9.89 -5.56 -5.59
C LEU A 180 -10.32 -4.59 -4.49
N GLN A 181 -9.50 -3.60 -4.18
CA GLN A 181 -9.78 -2.62 -3.13
C GLN A 181 -10.65 -1.45 -3.59
N LEU A 182 -10.64 -1.13 -4.89
CA LEU A 182 -11.46 -0.04 -5.44
C LEU A 182 -12.80 -0.51 -5.99
N GLY A 183 -12.90 -1.79 -6.35
CA GLY A 183 -14.12 -2.40 -6.89
C GLY A 183 -14.42 -1.93 -8.33
N ASP A 184 -14.96 -0.75 -8.50
CA ASP A 184 -15.14 -0.10 -9.80
C ASP A 184 -13.90 0.74 -10.14
N VAL A 185 -13.24 0.39 -11.23
CA VAL A 185 -12.02 1.05 -11.70
C VAL A 185 -12.22 1.80 -13.02
N SER A 186 -13.47 1.94 -13.47
CA SER A 186 -13.82 2.51 -14.79
C SER A 186 -13.40 3.98 -14.95
N ALA A 187 -13.28 4.72 -13.85
CA ALA A 187 -12.87 6.12 -13.86
C ALA A 187 -11.34 6.32 -13.82
N LEU A 188 -10.57 5.23 -13.66
CA LEU A 188 -9.12 5.33 -13.57
C LEU A 188 -8.46 5.34 -14.96
N PRO A 189 -7.36 6.08 -15.14
CA PRO A 189 -6.60 6.09 -16.38
C PRO A 189 -5.71 4.84 -16.46
N LEU A 190 -6.31 3.69 -16.75
CA LEU A 190 -5.65 2.39 -16.88
C LEU A 190 -5.10 2.17 -18.29
N SER A 191 -3.89 1.62 -18.41
CA SER A 191 -3.30 1.24 -19.70
C SER A 191 -4.02 0.07 -20.35
N SER A 192 -4.58 -0.83 -19.54
CA SER A 192 -5.36 -1.99 -19.95
C SER A 192 -6.67 -2.05 -19.16
N PRO A 193 -7.67 -1.20 -19.50
CA PRO A 193 -8.91 -1.15 -18.74
C PRO A 193 -9.71 -2.45 -18.92
N PRO A 194 -10.37 -2.93 -17.85
CA PRO A 194 -11.25 -4.10 -17.95
C PRO A 194 -12.49 -3.78 -18.82
N PRO A 195 -13.24 -4.81 -19.25
CA PRO A 195 -14.51 -4.60 -19.94
C PRO A 195 -15.47 -3.69 -19.13
N PRO A 196 -16.28 -2.85 -19.80
CA PRO A 196 -17.24 -2.00 -19.12
C PRO A 196 -18.17 -2.80 -18.18
N GLY A 197 -18.43 -2.25 -16.98
CA GLY A 197 -19.27 -2.90 -15.97
C GLY A 197 -18.57 -3.98 -15.15
N THR A 198 -17.27 -4.20 -15.34
CA THR A 198 -16.48 -5.06 -14.45
C THR A 198 -16.34 -4.41 -13.08
N SER A 199 -16.65 -5.17 -12.04
CA SER A 199 -16.39 -4.79 -10.64
C SER A 199 -15.68 -5.93 -9.93
N TYR A 200 -14.80 -5.57 -9.01
CA TYR A 200 -13.99 -6.50 -8.23
C TYR A 200 -14.42 -6.46 -6.76
N ALA A 201 -14.46 -7.63 -6.14
CA ALA A 201 -14.77 -7.75 -4.72
C ALA A 201 -14.13 -9.01 -4.14
N ALA A 202 -13.77 -8.97 -2.87
CA ALA A 202 -13.35 -10.16 -2.15
C ALA A 202 -14.53 -11.18 -2.10
N PRO A 203 -14.27 -12.49 -2.27
CA PRO A 203 -15.32 -13.51 -2.28
C PRO A 203 -15.98 -13.72 -0.92
N ASN A 204 -15.38 -13.21 0.15
CA ASN A 204 -15.91 -13.26 1.51
C ASN A 204 -15.40 -12.03 2.29
N PRO A 205 -16.21 -11.40 3.16
CA PRO A 205 -15.79 -10.23 3.93
C PRO A 205 -14.56 -10.47 4.82
N ALA A 206 -14.43 -11.64 5.46
CA ALA A 206 -13.26 -11.95 6.28
C ALA A 206 -11.99 -12.09 5.44
N LEU A 207 -12.09 -12.65 4.24
CA LEU A 207 -10.96 -12.73 3.31
C LEU A 207 -10.56 -11.33 2.81
N GLY A 208 -11.54 -10.45 2.55
CA GLY A 208 -11.29 -9.04 2.22
C GLY A 208 -10.57 -8.29 3.34
N TYR A 209 -10.99 -8.53 4.58
CA TYR A 209 -10.31 -8.00 5.76
C TYR A 209 -8.86 -8.50 5.87
N LEU A 210 -8.62 -9.80 5.71
CA LEU A 210 -7.28 -10.39 5.75
C LEU A 210 -6.40 -9.87 4.60
N HIS A 211 -6.95 -9.71 3.40
CA HIS A 211 -6.26 -9.10 2.27
C HIS A 211 -5.78 -7.68 2.61
N ALA A 212 -6.65 -6.85 3.15
CA ALA A 212 -6.35 -5.44 3.43
C ALA A 212 -5.39 -5.24 4.61
N ASN A 213 -5.49 -6.09 5.65
CA ASN A 213 -4.77 -5.91 6.90
C ASN A 213 -3.52 -6.78 7.03
N CYS A 214 -3.43 -7.85 6.28
CA CYS A 214 -2.36 -8.85 6.41
C CYS A 214 -1.67 -9.15 5.06
N GLY A 215 -2.42 -9.08 3.95
CA GLY A 215 -1.97 -9.49 2.62
C GLY A 215 -0.73 -8.77 2.11
N HIS A 216 -0.53 -7.51 2.48
CA HIS A 216 0.64 -6.73 2.09
C HIS A 216 1.98 -7.24 2.67
N CYS A 217 1.95 -7.92 3.84
CA CYS A 217 3.11 -8.59 4.42
C CYS A 217 3.13 -10.09 4.10
N HIS A 218 1.96 -10.74 4.10
CA HIS A 218 1.80 -12.16 3.87
C HIS A 218 1.46 -12.45 2.41
N ASN A 219 2.45 -12.36 1.54
CA ASN A 219 2.43 -12.76 0.13
C ASN A 219 3.88 -13.06 -0.31
N PRO A 220 4.11 -13.67 -1.50
CA PRO A 220 5.46 -14.07 -1.94
C PRO A 220 6.51 -12.95 -2.01
N SER A 221 6.07 -11.69 -2.19
CA SER A 221 6.93 -10.49 -2.22
C SER A 221 6.98 -9.77 -0.86
N GLY A 222 6.15 -10.17 0.09
CA GLY A 222 5.98 -9.50 1.38
C GLY A 222 7.04 -9.83 2.40
N SER A 223 7.19 -8.95 3.40
CA SER A 223 8.22 -9.07 4.45
C SER A 223 8.07 -10.31 5.35
N ALA A 224 6.85 -10.88 5.47
CA ALA A 224 6.58 -12.06 6.29
C ALA A 224 6.67 -13.39 5.51
N TRP A 225 7.02 -13.36 4.22
CA TRP A 225 7.02 -14.56 3.39
C TRP A 225 8.03 -15.61 3.85
N ALA A 226 9.25 -15.20 4.16
CA ALA A 226 10.30 -16.12 4.58
C ALA A 226 9.94 -16.91 5.83
N ASP A 227 9.19 -16.30 6.75
CA ASP A 227 8.87 -16.86 8.05
C ASP A 227 7.54 -17.63 8.08
N SER A 228 6.60 -17.30 7.20
CA SER A 228 5.24 -17.85 7.32
C SER A 228 4.77 -18.65 6.12
N ARG A 229 5.27 -18.38 4.92
CA ARG A 229 4.77 -18.96 3.67
C ARG A 229 3.25 -18.87 3.51
N MET A 230 2.62 -17.88 4.17
CA MET A 230 1.19 -17.62 4.08
C MET A 230 0.92 -16.63 2.96
N VAL A 231 -0.13 -16.89 2.18
CA VAL A 231 -0.68 -15.94 1.23
C VAL A 231 -2.01 -15.44 1.80
N LEU A 232 -2.04 -14.18 2.25
CA LEU A 232 -3.26 -13.51 2.72
C LEU A 232 -3.72 -12.41 1.75
N ARG A 233 -2.98 -12.21 0.65
CA ARG A 233 -3.39 -11.40 -0.48
C ARG A 233 -4.35 -12.22 -1.35
N LEU A 234 -5.40 -11.57 -1.85
CA LEU A 234 -6.33 -12.12 -2.84
C LEU A 234 -5.99 -11.56 -4.22
N ASP A 235 -6.21 -12.38 -5.25
CA ASP A 235 -6.13 -11.98 -6.64
C ASP A 235 -7.55 -11.75 -7.21
N VAL A 236 -7.70 -10.87 -8.21
CA VAL A 236 -8.99 -10.51 -8.83
C VAL A 236 -9.68 -11.70 -9.49
N GLY A 237 -8.94 -12.77 -9.81
CA GLY A 237 -9.46 -14.02 -10.36
C GLY A 237 -10.08 -14.97 -9.33
N GLU A 238 -9.80 -14.78 -8.06
CA GLU A 238 -10.25 -15.65 -6.97
C GLU A 238 -11.68 -15.30 -6.54
N ARG A 239 -12.66 -15.99 -7.13
CA ARG A 239 -14.09 -15.71 -6.92
C ARG A 239 -14.79 -16.68 -5.95
N ASP A 240 -14.19 -17.83 -5.69
CA ASP A 240 -14.67 -18.82 -4.71
C ASP A 240 -13.76 -18.80 -3.48
N ALA A 241 -14.34 -18.44 -2.34
CA ALA A 241 -13.62 -18.32 -1.08
C ALA A 241 -12.85 -19.59 -0.71
N ALA A 242 -13.44 -20.78 -0.94
CA ALA A 242 -12.83 -22.05 -0.53
C ALA A 242 -11.58 -22.42 -1.35
N THR A 243 -11.45 -21.89 -2.57
CA THR A 243 -10.35 -22.22 -3.48
C THR A 243 -9.27 -21.14 -3.55
N THR A 244 -9.40 -20.05 -2.77
CA THR A 244 -8.39 -19.00 -2.72
C THR A 244 -7.06 -19.52 -2.16
N GLN A 245 -5.92 -18.97 -2.64
CA GLN A 245 -4.60 -19.23 -2.06
C GLN A 245 -4.57 -18.90 -0.55
N LEU A 246 -5.32 -17.88 -0.15
CA LEU A 246 -5.50 -17.51 1.25
C LEU A 246 -5.99 -18.71 2.07
N VAL A 247 -7.09 -19.35 1.68
CA VAL A 247 -7.64 -20.52 2.37
C VAL A 247 -6.67 -21.70 2.28
N GLN A 248 -6.14 -21.99 1.10
CA GLN A 248 -5.23 -23.12 0.87
C GLN A 248 -3.93 -23.03 1.67
N THR A 249 -3.44 -21.83 1.96
CA THR A 249 -2.20 -21.64 2.72
C THR A 249 -2.42 -21.43 4.21
N THR A 250 -3.68 -21.37 4.69
CA THR A 250 -3.97 -21.08 6.10
C THR A 250 -4.79 -22.14 6.80
N VAL A 251 -5.89 -22.60 6.19
CA VAL A 251 -6.84 -23.51 6.85
C VAL A 251 -6.31 -24.95 6.85
N GLY A 252 -6.16 -25.54 8.03
CA GLY A 252 -5.60 -26.88 8.21
C GLY A 252 -4.09 -26.98 7.91
N VAL A 253 -3.40 -25.85 7.72
CA VAL A 253 -1.96 -25.81 7.44
C VAL A 253 -1.18 -25.63 8.75
N GLY A 254 -0.16 -26.46 8.96
CA GLY A 254 0.70 -26.41 10.14
C GLY A 254 1.55 -25.14 10.21
N LEU A 255 1.99 -24.80 11.42
CA LEU A 255 2.92 -23.70 11.65
C LEU A 255 4.34 -24.10 11.20
N GLU A 256 5.05 -23.18 10.54
CA GLU A 256 6.48 -23.30 10.25
C GLU A 256 7.33 -22.61 11.30
N GLN A 257 6.82 -21.50 11.82
CA GLN A 257 7.41 -20.71 12.89
C GLN A 257 6.41 -20.58 14.04
N TRP A 258 6.89 -20.13 15.20
CA TRP A 258 6.03 -19.89 16.35
C TRP A 258 5.40 -21.17 16.92
N ILE A 259 6.05 -22.32 16.75
CA ILE A 259 5.56 -23.67 17.08
C ILE A 259 5.50 -23.95 18.60
N ASP A 260 6.27 -23.23 19.41
CA ASP A 260 6.39 -23.47 20.86
C ASP A 260 5.29 -22.79 21.69
N HIS A 261 4.23 -22.27 21.04
CA HIS A 261 3.16 -21.52 21.71
C HIS A 261 1.85 -22.32 21.90
N GLY A 262 1.89 -23.64 21.71
CA GLY A 262 0.74 -24.52 21.97
C GLY A 262 -0.27 -24.60 20.83
N PHE A 263 0.03 -24.05 19.65
CA PHE A 263 -0.79 -24.14 18.45
C PHE A 263 -0.15 -25.10 17.44
N ALA A 264 -0.98 -25.93 16.78
CA ALA A 264 -0.52 -26.81 15.72
C ALA A 264 -0.75 -26.23 14.32
N TYR A 265 -1.77 -25.40 14.14
CA TYR A 265 -2.22 -24.94 12.85
C TYR A 265 -2.37 -23.42 12.81
N ARG A 266 -2.23 -22.87 11.58
CA ARG A 266 -2.46 -21.46 11.31
C ARG A 266 -3.91 -21.07 11.57
N ILE A 267 -4.85 -21.82 10.99
CA ILE A 267 -6.30 -21.74 11.21
C ILE A 267 -6.85 -23.17 11.30
N VAL A 268 -7.65 -23.44 12.33
CA VAL A 268 -8.41 -24.69 12.50
C VAL A 268 -9.86 -24.42 12.12
N ALA A 269 -10.36 -25.13 11.12
CA ALA A 269 -11.77 -25.01 10.71
C ALA A 269 -12.71 -25.30 11.87
N GLY A 270 -13.68 -24.41 12.11
CA GLY A 270 -14.64 -24.50 13.20
C GLY A 270 -14.12 -24.09 14.59
N ASP A 271 -12.79 -23.92 14.76
CA ASP A 271 -12.20 -23.65 16.09
C ASP A 271 -11.25 -22.44 16.11
N PRO A 272 -11.76 -21.22 16.36
CA PRO A 272 -10.94 -20.04 16.53
C PRO A 272 -9.93 -20.15 17.68
N ALA A 273 -10.29 -20.85 18.77
CA ALA A 273 -9.43 -20.94 19.96
C ALA A 273 -8.16 -21.76 19.71
N GLN A 274 -8.16 -22.69 18.75
CA GLN A 274 -7.02 -23.47 18.32
C GLN A 274 -6.30 -22.87 17.10
N SER A 275 -6.74 -21.70 16.61
CA SER A 275 -6.21 -21.02 15.43
C SER A 275 -5.15 -19.99 15.82
N ALA A 276 -3.87 -20.24 15.49
CA ALA A 276 -2.75 -19.35 15.84
C ALA A 276 -2.92 -17.93 15.27
N ALA A 277 -3.39 -17.80 14.02
CA ALA A 277 -3.62 -16.50 13.38
C ALA A 277 -4.68 -15.68 14.15
N PHE A 278 -5.77 -16.32 14.56
CA PHE A 278 -6.81 -15.67 15.36
C PHE A 278 -6.29 -15.25 16.73
N TYR A 279 -5.61 -16.15 17.45
CA TYR A 279 -5.01 -15.82 18.75
C TYR A 279 -4.08 -14.61 18.66
N ARG A 280 -3.18 -14.58 17.68
CA ARG A 280 -2.23 -13.48 17.50
C ARG A 280 -2.90 -12.14 17.21
N MET A 281 -4.04 -12.11 16.53
CA MET A 281 -4.81 -10.88 16.31
C MET A 281 -5.44 -10.33 17.59
N THR A 282 -5.74 -11.18 18.58
CA THR A 282 -6.28 -10.75 19.89
C THR A 282 -5.21 -10.24 20.85
N GLN A 283 -3.92 -10.34 20.50
CA GLN A 283 -2.81 -9.93 21.38
C GLN A 283 -2.27 -8.57 21.01
N ARG A 284 -1.75 -7.85 22.02
CA ARG A 284 -0.96 -6.62 21.86
C ARG A 284 0.30 -6.70 22.73
N THR A 285 1.00 -7.81 22.59
CA THR A 285 2.27 -8.08 23.28
C THR A 285 3.33 -8.28 22.22
N MET A 286 4.47 -7.61 22.39
CA MET A 286 5.61 -7.75 21.47
C MET A 286 5.94 -9.23 21.22
N GLN A 287 6.28 -9.59 19.98
CA GLN A 287 6.57 -10.94 19.48
C GLN A 287 5.35 -11.86 19.37
N VAL A 288 4.22 -11.57 20.00
CA VAL A 288 2.99 -12.38 19.90
C VAL A 288 1.98 -11.77 18.97
N GLN A 289 1.79 -10.47 19.02
CA GLN A 289 0.75 -9.75 18.27
C GLN A 289 0.88 -9.87 16.75
N MET A 290 -0.26 -9.77 16.05
CA MET A 290 -0.38 -9.48 14.62
C MET A 290 -1.44 -8.38 14.41
N PRO A 291 -1.13 -7.34 13.63
CA PRO A 291 0.18 -6.99 13.05
C PRO A 291 1.28 -6.78 14.11
N PRO A 292 2.57 -7.00 13.76
CA PRO A 292 3.68 -6.88 14.72
C PRO A 292 4.10 -5.43 14.98
N LEU A 293 3.53 -4.47 14.26
CA LEU A 293 3.84 -3.04 14.34
C LEU A 293 2.64 -2.19 13.94
N ALA A 294 2.71 -0.90 14.25
CA ALA A 294 1.75 0.14 13.87
C ALA A 294 0.31 -0.08 14.39
N THR A 295 0.15 -0.85 15.46
CA THR A 295 -1.12 -1.00 16.18
C THR A 295 -0.86 -1.27 17.66
N GLU A 296 -1.49 -0.49 18.53
CA GLU A 296 -1.48 -0.65 19.98
C GLU A 296 -2.82 -1.18 20.53
N ARG A 297 -3.86 -1.13 19.70
CA ARG A 297 -5.21 -1.59 20.05
C ARG A 297 -5.66 -2.71 19.12
N THR A 298 -6.45 -3.65 19.67
CA THR A 298 -7.12 -4.69 18.89
C THR A 298 -8.22 -4.09 18.00
N ASP A 299 -8.41 -4.68 16.83
CA ASP A 299 -9.59 -4.43 16.00
C ASP A 299 -10.69 -5.43 16.38
N ASP A 300 -11.55 -5.06 17.32
CA ASP A 300 -12.60 -5.93 17.81
C ASP A 300 -13.59 -6.32 16.71
N THR A 301 -13.83 -5.43 15.74
CA THR A 301 -14.69 -5.72 14.58
C THR A 301 -14.04 -6.74 13.65
N GLY A 302 -12.75 -6.57 13.35
CA GLY A 302 -11.98 -7.51 12.54
C GLY A 302 -11.84 -8.88 13.22
N ILE A 303 -11.64 -8.90 14.53
CA ILE A 303 -11.60 -10.13 15.35
C ILE A 303 -12.93 -10.86 15.28
N ALA A 304 -14.06 -10.18 15.50
CA ALA A 304 -15.40 -10.77 15.43
C ALA A 304 -15.71 -11.33 14.03
N LEU A 305 -15.30 -10.61 12.99
CA LEU A 305 -15.46 -11.04 11.60
C LEU A 305 -14.68 -12.32 11.31
N LEU A 306 -13.40 -12.37 11.73
CA LEU A 306 -12.56 -13.54 11.54
C LEU A 306 -13.05 -14.73 12.36
N GLN A 307 -13.49 -14.50 13.60
CA GLN A 307 -14.08 -15.52 14.46
C GLN A 307 -15.28 -16.18 13.78
N THR A 308 -16.22 -15.38 13.29
CA THR A 308 -17.43 -15.86 12.61
C THR A 308 -17.08 -16.67 11.36
N TRP A 309 -16.11 -16.21 10.58
CA TRP A 309 -15.67 -16.92 9.39
C TRP A 309 -15.03 -18.28 9.75
N ILE A 310 -14.11 -18.33 10.72
CA ILE A 310 -13.47 -19.59 11.14
C ILE A 310 -14.50 -20.59 11.66
N GLN A 311 -15.51 -20.12 12.42
CA GLN A 311 -16.61 -20.98 12.92
C GLN A 311 -17.49 -21.54 11.80
N SER A 312 -17.52 -20.89 10.64
CA SER A 312 -18.30 -21.33 9.48
C SER A 312 -17.56 -22.29 8.55
N LEU A 313 -16.28 -22.50 8.76
CA LEU A 313 -15.45 -23.44 8.01
C LEU A 313 -15.71 -24.88 8.51
#